data_6a9d02a34caea9f128e5033684b9a644
#
_entry.id   6a9d02a34caea9f128e5033684b9a644
#
_cell.length_a   1.000
_cell.length_b   1.000
_cell.length_c   1.000
_cell.angle_alpha   90.00
_cell.angle_beta   90.00
_cell.angle_gamma   90.00
#
_symmetry.space_group_name_H-M   'P 1'
#
loop_
_entity.id
_entity.type
_entity.pdbx_description
1 polymer ?
#
loop_
_entity_poly.entity_id
_entity_poly.type
_entity_poly.pdbx_seq_one_letter_code
_entity_poly.pdbx_strand_id
1 'polypeptide(L)'
;TNTAALTYLSIILFNFMGFEVVCTFAKDMQNPARDIPKAIILGGLAIGAIYLFCSFGIGAAIPADQIDPDFGMIYAVMTMVGEASPIFVIICIVFLITLFANMASWSFGVNFVADYAAKHQNMPKVFAHESAKTEMPTGAAVVNGVVASLALCLQLIPIEAISDGIFWMLFSMNVVFLLMAYIPMFPAFVKLRKVDPDRPRVFRFPFKGAAMTVALIIPAVELVLAIIATIVPLSADEVADKLPMLIGVIVFVILGEGIRIWSARGRKEEFKGLTPALAAERLAEEAAGEQDELEPADPAQVAQILAADGGKSEKVL
;
A
#
# COMPACT_ATOMS: atom_id res chain seq x y z
N THR A 1 -6.28 26.70 -19.29
CA THR A 1 -6.41 25.35 -18.70
C THR A 1 -5.14 25.07 -17.94
N ASN A 2 -5.25 25.03 -16.64
CA ASN A 2 -4.10 24.93 -15.75
C ASN A 2 -3.63 23.46 -15.71
N THR A 3 -2.71 23.07 -16.60
CA THR A 3 -2.13 21.70 -16.62
C THR A 3 -1.43 21.36 -15.31
N ALA A 4 -0.94 22.36 -14.57
CA ALA A 4 -0.39 22.20 -13.24
C ALA A 4 -1.37 21.52 -12.24
N ALA A 5 -2.67 21.77 -12.36
CA ALA A 5 -3.66 21.10 -11.51
C ALA A 5 -3.72 19.58 -11.70
N LEU A 6 -3.41 19.08 -12.91
CA LEU A 6 -3.38 17.66 -13.20
C LEU A 6 -2.19 16.94 -12.53
N THR A 7 -1.08 17.63 -12.32
CA THR A 7 0.10 17.08 -11.64
C THR A 7 -0.21 16.78 -10.17
N TYR A 8 -1.04 17.61 -9.52
CA TYR A 8 -1.46 17.37 -8.14
C TYR A 8 -2.48 16.24 -7.99
N LEU A 9 -3.14 15.80 -9.08
CA LEU A 9 -4.11 14.71 -9.04
C LEU A 9 -3.49 13.41 -8.50
N SER A 10 -2.28 13.08 -8.90
CA SER A 10 -1.58 11.88 -8.44
C SER A 10 -1.28 11.91 -6.94
N ILE A 11 -0.89 13.08 -6.42
CA ILE A 11 -0.62 13.27 -4.99
C ILE A 11 -1.92 13.17 -4.19
N ILE A 12 -3.02 13.74 -4.69
CA ILE A 12 -4.34 13.63 -4.06
C ILE A 12 -4.78 12.16 -4.01
N LEU A 13 -4.68 11.44 -5.12
CA LEU A 13 -5.02 10.02 -5.18
C LEU A 13 -4.12 9.19 -4.25
N PHE A 14 -2.81 9.45 -4.24
CA PHE A 14 -1.87 8.80 -3.34
C PHE A 14 -2.28 8.95 -1.87
N ASN A 15 -2.71 10.14 -1.46
CA ASN A 15 -3.14 10.40 -0.09
C ASN A 15 -4.41 9.63 0.32
N PHE A 16 -5.23 9.21 -0.67
CA PHE A 16 -6.40 8.35 -0.44
C PHE A 16 -6.09 6.85 -0.54
N MET A 17 -4.86 6.45 -0.86
CA MET A 17 -4.47 5.05 -0.98
C MET A 17 -3.83 4.53 0.30
N GLY A 18 -3.63 3.20 0.36
CA GLY A 18 -3.05 2.53 1.51
C GLY A 18 -4.07 1.83 2.42
N PHE A 19 -5.36 1.88 2.10
CA PHE A 19 -6.39 1.16 2.87
C PHE A 19 -6.23 -0.35 2.81
N GLU A 20 -5.63 -0.86 1.74
CA GLU A 20 -5.37 -2.30 1.57
C GLU A 20 -4.36 -2.83 2.57
N VAL A 21 -3.53 -1.99 3.18
CA VAL A 21 -2.60 -2.40 4.24
C VAL A 21 -3.35 -3.10 5.38
N VAL A 22 -4.60 -2.72 5.65
CA VAL A 22 -5.43 -3.42 6.64
C VAL A 22 -5.65 -4.89 6.28
N CYS A 23 -5.62 -5.25 5.00
CA CYS A 23 -5.78 -6.63 4.54
C CYS A 23 -4.58 -7.52 4.90
N THR A 24 -3.40 -6.96 5.11
CA THR A 24 -2.20 -7.71 5.52
C THR A 24 -2.35 -8.31 6.92
N PHE A 25 -3.20 -7.71 7.75
CA PHE A 25 -3.50 -8.15 9.11
C PHE A 25 -4.75 -9.05 9.20
N ALA A 26 -5.28 -9.51 8.06
CA ALA A 26 -6.52 -10.29 8.03
C ALA A 26 -6.45 -11.59 8.85
N LYS A 27 -5.26 -12.21 8.95
CA LYS A 27 -5.03 -13.42 9.75
C LYS A 27 -5.18 -13.15 11.26
N ASP A 28 -4.87 -11.96 11.72
CA ASP A 28 -4.89 -11.57 13.13
C ASP A 28 -6.25 -11.00 13.58
N MET A 29 -7.20 -10.85 12.64
CA MET A 29 -8.53 -10.32 12.92
C MET A 29 -9.51 -11.43 13.28
N GLN A 30 -10.35 -11.19 14.30
CA GLN A 30 -11.41 -12.13 14.69
C GLN A 30 -12.48 -12.32 13.59
N ASN A 31 -12.81 -11.26 12.86
CA ASN A 31 -13.82 -11.30 11.78
C ASN A 31 -13.43 -10.43 10.59
N PRO A 32 -12.36 -10.80 9.84
CA PRO A 32 -11.82 -9.98 8.77
C PRO A 32 -12.84 -9.65 7.68
N ALA A 33 -13.73 -10.57 7.42
CA ALA A 33 -14.78 -10.46 6.41
C ALA A 33 -15.76 -9.31 6.65
N ARG A 34 -16.03 -8.99 7.90
CA ARG A 34 -16.91 -7.89 8.32
C ARG A 34 -16.11 -6.61 8.60
N ASP A 35 -14.95 -6.75 9.23
CA ASP A 35 -14.24 -5.63 9.81
C ASP A 35 -13.40 -4.88 8.77
N ILE A 36 -12.81 -5.59 7.79
CA ILE A 36 -12.05 -4.96 6.70
C ILE A 36 -12.92 -4.00 5.87
N PRO A 37 -14.09 -4.41 5.32
CA PRO A 37 -14.94 -3.48 4.55
C PRO A 37 -15.40 -2.27 5.37
N LYS A 38 -15.70 -2.46 6.66
CA LYS A 38 -16.09 -1.36 7.53
C LYS A 38 -14.94 -0.39 7.79
N ALA A 39 -13.75 -0.93 8.08
CA ALA A 39 -12.55 -0.11 8.31
C ALA A 39 -12.22 0.73 7.08
N ILE A 40 -12.28 0.12 5.87
CA ILE A 40 -12.01 0.82 4.61
C ILE A 40 -13.04 1.94 4.37
N ILE A 41 -14.33 1.66 4.50
CA ILE A 41 -15.38 2.65 4.22
C ILE A 41 -15.34 3.79 5.25
N LEU A 42 -15.34 3.46 6.54
CA LEU A 42 -15.34 4.48 7.59
C LEU A 42 -14.04 5.26 7.63
N GLY A 43 -12.90 4.58 7.46
CA GLY A 43 -11.58 5.21 7.37
C GLY A 43 -11.49 6.15 6.18
N GLY A 44 -11.94 5.71 5.00
CA GLY A 44 -11.95 6.53 3.78
C GLY A 44 -12.80 7.80 3.93
N LEU A 45 -14.01 7.68 4.51
CA LEU A 45 -14.87 8.83 4.77
C LEU A 45 -14.26 9.79 5.79
N ALA A 46 -13.67 9.26 6.86
CA ALA A 46 -13.01 10.08 7.89
C ALA A 46 -11.79 10.81 7.32
N ILE A 47 -10.94 10.14 6.53
CA ILE A 47 -9.78 10.76 5.88
C ILE A 47 -10.24 11.83 4.89
N GLY A 48 -11.24 11.56 4.06
CA GLY A 48 -11.79 12.54 3.14
C GLY A 48 -12.30 13.79 3.87
N ALA A 49 -13.01 13.62 4.98
CA ALA A 49 -13.46 14.74 5.80
C ALA A 49 -12.28 15.54 6.39
N ILE A 50 -11.28 14.84 6.96
CA ILE A 50 -10.08 15.50 7.51
C ILE A 50 -9.36 16.30 6.44
N TYR A 51 -9.14 15.76 5.25
CA TYR A 51 -8.47 16.47 4.16
C TYR A 51 -9.23 17.70 3.71
N LEU A 52 -10.57 17.61 3.60
CA LEU A 52 -11.37 18.77 3.27
C LEU A 52 -11.23 19.87 4.33
N PHE A 53 -11.38 19.53 5.61
CA PHE A 53 -11.27 20.51 6.69
C PHE A 53 -9.86 21.11 6.78
N CYS A 54 -8.80 20.30 6.63
CA CYS A 54 -7.43 20.80 6.63
C CYS A 54 -7.16 21.73 5.44
N SER A 55 -7.62 21.37 4.23
CA SER A 55 -7.44 22.22 3.04
C SER A 55 -8.16 23.55 3.16
N PHE A 56 -9.41 23.54 3.68
CA PHE A 56 -10.13 24.77 3.95
C PHE A 56 -9.46 25.60 5.06
N GLY A 57 -8.99 24.95 6.13
CA GLY A 57 -8.31 25.62 7.24
C GLY A 57 -7.01 26.31 6.80
N ILE A 58 -6.17 25.63 6.03
CA ILE A 58 -4.93 26.19 5.49
C ILE A 58 -5.23 27.34 4.53
N GLY A 59 -6.15 27.16 3.59
CA GLY A 59 -6.53 28.18 2.62
C GLY A 59 -7.23 29.41 3.24
N ALA A 60 -7.82 29.26 4.43
CA ALA A 60 -8.35 30.37 5.18
C ALA A 60 -7.28 31.14 5.98
N ALA A 61 -6.19 30.47 6.36
CA ALA A 61 -5.11 31.06 7.16
C ALA A 61 -4.05 31.76 6.31
N ILE A 62 -3.74 31.21 5.15
CA ILE A 62 -2.64 31.66 4.28
C ILE A 62 -3.15 31.82 2.85
N PRO A 63 -2.83 32.94 2.17
CA PRO A 63 -3.06 33.09 0.73
C PRO A 63 -2.36 32.00 -0.07
N ALA A 64 -2.97 31.51 -1.15
CA ALA A 64 -2.49 30.38 -1.93
C ALA A 64 -1.10 30.59 -2.54
N ASP A 65 -0.74 31.83 -2.83
CA ASP A 65 0.58 32.24 -3.36
C ASP A 65 1.70 32.28 -2.31
N GLN A 66 1.34 32.17 -1.02
CA GLN A 66 2.27 32.15 0.11
C GLN A 66 2.40 30.77 0.78
N ILE A 67 1.68 29.78 0.27
CA ILE A 67 1.76 28.41 0.81
C ILE A 67 3.08 27.79 0.37
N ASP A 68 3.97 27.52 1.32
CA ASP A 68 5.20 26.77 1.10
C ASP A 68 4.85 25.29 0.89
N PRO A 69 5.34 24.63 -0.20
CA PRO A 69 5.07 23.23 -0.48
C PRO A 69 5.58 22.28 0.60
N ASP A 70 6.70 22.63 1.28
CA ASP A 70 7.37 21.77 2.23
C ASP A 70 6.87 21.95 3.66
N PHE A 71 6.59 23.20 4.05
CA PHE A 71 6.28 23.58 5.43
C PHE A 71 4.90 24.25 5.59
N GLY A 72 4.09 24.27 4.54
CA GLY A 72 2.82 25.02 4.51
C GLY A 72 1.89 24.71 5.67
N MET A 73 1.82 23.45 6.12
CA MET A 73 1.01 23.08 7.29
C MET A 73 1.53 23.72 8.59
N ILE A 74 2.85 23.69 8.81
CA ILE A 74 3.49 24.25 10.01
C ILE A 74 3.33 25.77 10.03
N TYR A 75 3.54 26.42 8.88
CA TYR A 75 3.32 27.87 8.74
C TYR A 75 1.87 28.27 8.95
N ALA A 76 0.90 27.49 8.48
CA ALA A 76 -0.52 27.74 8.73
C ALA A 76 -0.84 27.70 10.23
N VAL A 77 -0.37 26.66 10.92
CA VAL A 77 -0.56 26.54 12.36
C VAL A 77 0.13 27.67 13.11
N MET A 78 1.35 28.00 12.73
CA MET A 78 2.11 29.12 13.31
C MET A 78 1.37 30.46 13.15
N THR A 79 0.78 30.70 11.97
CA THR A 79 -0.01 31.91 11.69
C THR A 79 -1.28 31.96 12.51
N MET A 80 -1.95 30.81 12.72
CA MET A 80 -3.22 30.73 13.47
C MET A 80 -3.05 30.94 14.97
N VAL A 81 -1.99 30.30 15.56
CA VAL A 81 -1.84 30.26 17.03
C VAL A 81 -0.69 31.11 17.57
N GLY A 82 0.17 31.61 16.69
CA GLY A 82 1.40 32.35 17.00
C GLY A 82 2.58 31.46 17.33
N GLU A 83 3.78 31.85 16.88
CA GLU A 83 5.04 31.09 17.03
C GLU A 83 5.42 30.87 18.51
N ALA A 84 5.23 31.86 19.35
CA ALA A 84 5.54 31.79 20.78
C ALA A 84 4.47 31.05 21.61
N SER A 85 3.40 30.54 20.99
CA SER A 85 2.32 29.86 21.69
C SER A 85 2.72 28.46 22.16
N PRO A 86 2.48 28.08 23.43
CA PRO A 86 2.66 26.71 23.90
C PRO A 86 1.83 25.69 23.07
N ILE A 87 0.70 26.12 22.52
CA ILE A 87 -0.16 25.30 21.67
C ILE A 87 0.58 24.90 20.38
N PHE A 88 1.34 25.82 19.79
CA PHE A 88 2.17 25.53 18.62
C PHE A 88 3.16 24.40 18.89
N VAL A 89 3.87 24.48 20.01
CA VAL A 89 4.86 23.44 20.42
C VAL A 89 4.16 22.07 20.61
N ILE A 90 3.00 22.05 21.26
CA ILE A 90 2.23 20.82 21.48
C ILE A 90 1.82 20.22 20.13
N ILE A 91 1.32 21.02 19.18
CA ILE A 91 0.92 20.56 17.85
C ILE A 91 2.14 19.99 17.10
N CYS A 92 3.30 20.65 17.16
CA CYS A 92 4.53 20.13 16.52
C CYS A 92 4.97 18.79 17.11
N ILE A 93 4.89 18.60 18.43
CA ILE A 93 5.22 17.33 19.08
C ILE A 93 4.25 16.24 18.64
N VAL A 94 2.94 16.52 18.66
CA VAL A 94 1.92 15.55 18.21
C VAL A 94 2.14 15.20 16.74
N PHE A 95 2.45 16.18 15.89
CA PHE A 95 2.77 15.96 14.48
C PHE A 95 3.99 15.05 14.30
N LEU A 96 5.07 15.26 15.04
CA LEU A 96 6.24 14.37 15.02
C LEU A 96 5.88 12.94 15.42
N ILE A 97 5.08 12.75 16.47
CA ILE A 97 4.61 11.43 16.89
C ILE A 97 3.81 10.75 15.77
N THR A 98 2.93 11.50 15.09
CA THR A 98 2.14 10.94 13.98
C THR A 98 3.01 10.56 12.78
N LEU A 99 4.10 11.30 12.49
CA LEU A 99 5.05 10.96 11.44
C LEU A 99 5.78 9.64 11.75
N PHE A 100 6.24 9.46 12.98
CA PHE A 100 6.87 8.19 13.39
C PHE A 100 5.88 7.02 13.34
N ALA A 101 4.65 7.21 13.79
CA ALA A 101 3.61 6.20 13.71
C ALA A 101 3.28 5.82 12.27
N ASN A 102 3.21 6.80 11.37
CA ASN A 102 3.01 6.59 9.93
C ASN A 102 4.17 5.78 9.32
N MET A 103 5.42 6.19 9.60
CA MET A 103 6.61 5.47 9.14
C MET A 103 6.59 4.00 9.59
N ALA A 104 6.23 3.73 10.85
CA ALA A 104 6.11 2.38 11.37
C ALA A 104 5.03 1.58 10.62
N SER A 105 3.84 2.14 10.42
CA SER A 105 2.73 1.47 9.73
C SER A 105 3.06 1.11 8.28
N TRP A 106 3.67 2.03 7.54
CA TRP A 106 4.12 1.77 6.17
C TRP A 106 5.25 0.73 6.12
N SER A 107 6.21 0.81 7.05
CA SER A 107 7.28 -0.18 7.15
C SER A 107 6.72 -1.59 7.36
N PHE A 108 5.73 -1.76 8.25
CA PHE A 108 5.06 -3.04 8.42
C PHE A 108 4.42 -3.52 7.11
N GLY A 109 3.56 -2.72 6.49
CA GLY A 109 2.84 -3.11 5.28
C GLY A 109 3.78 -3.54 4.15
N VAL A 110 4.80 -2.73 3.86
CA VAL A 110 5.77 -3.01 2.78
C VAL A 110 6.59 -4.26 3.06
N ASN A 111 7.04 -4.47 4.30
CA ASN A 111 7.85 -5.62 4.67
C ASN A 111 7.06 -6.93 4.58
N PHE A 112 5.80 -6.98 5.01
CA PHE A 112 4.94 -8.15 4.85
C PHE A 112 4.63 -8.47 3.39
N VAL A 113 4.41 -7.46 2.55
CA VAL A 113 4.21 -7.67 1.11
C VAL A 113 5.48 -8.24 0.46
N ALA A 114 6.66 -7.72 0.82
CA ALA A 114 7.93 -8.21 0.30
C ALA A 114 8.24 -9.65 0.75
N ASP A 115 7.96 -9.97 2.01
CA ASP A 115 8.07 -11.32 2.57
C ASP A 115 7.15 -12.30 1.83
N TYR A 116 5.86 -11.95 1.69
CA TYR A 116 4.90 -12.75 0.95
C TYR A 116 5.36 -13.00 -0.51
N ALA A 117 5.84 -11.95 -1.18
CA ALA A 117 6.37 -12.08 -2.54
C ALA A 117 7.59 -13.00 -2.60
N ALA A 118 8.47 -12.98 -1.59
CA ALA A 118 9.65 -13.84 -1.51
C ALA A 118 9.28 -15.29 -1.21
N LYS A 119 8.34 -15.56 -0.32
CA LYS A 119 7.79 -16.91 -0.07
C LYS A 119 7.19 -17.52 -1.33
N HIS A 120 6.60 -16.70 -2.19
CA HIS A 120 6.08 -17.12 -3.50
C HIS A 120 7.12 -17.04 -4.63
N GLN A 121 8.41 -16.94 -4.31
CA GLN A 121 9.52 -16.91 -5.26
C GLN A 121 9.43 -15.80 -6.32
N ASN A 122 8.79 -14.70 -6.00
CA ASN A 122 8.74 -13.48 -6.83
C ASN A 122 9.79 -12.45 -6.40
N MET A 123 10.43 -12.65 -5.24
CA MET A 123 11.54 -11.85 -4.72
C MET A 123 12.65 -12.74 -4.17
N PRO A 124 13.88 -12.21 -3.97
CA PRO A 124 14.98 -12.94 -3.37
C PRO A 124 14.66 -13.51 -1.99
N LYS A 125 15.17 -14.72 -1.70
CA LYS A 125 14.91 -15.43 -0.43
C LYS A 125 15.27 -14.62 0.84
N VAL A 126 16.18 -13.65 0.74
CA VAL A 126 16.56 -12.79 1.87
C VAL A 126 15.34 -12.05 2.46
N PHE A 127 14.35 -11.71 1.63
CA PHE A 127 13.13 -11.03 2.07
C PHE A 127 12.18 -11.95 2.84
N ALA A 128 12.27 -13.28 2.67
CA ALA A 128 11.45 -14.26 3.36
C ALA A 128 12.00 -14.67 4.73
N HIS A 129 13.05 -14.00 5.22
CA HIS A 129 13.60 -14.30 6.54
C HIS A 129 12.77 -13.65 7.64
N GLU A 130 12.19 -14.46 8.50
CA GLU A 130 11.38 -14.06 9.65
C GLU A 130 12.11 -14.29 10.98
N SER A 131 11.74 -13.51 11.98
CA SER A 131 12.19 -13.70 13.35
C SER A 131 11.50 -14.90 13.99
N ALA A 132 12.25 -15.86 14.49
CA ALA A 132 11.72 -17.05 15.18
C ALA A 132 10.86 -16.74 16.43
N LYS A 133 10.97 -15.53 17.00
CA LYS A 133 10.21 -15.14 18.21
C LYS A 133 8.93 -14.37 17.93
N THR A 134 8.93 -13.57 16.86
CA THR A 134 7.87 -12.59 16.60
C THR A 134 7.21 -12.78 15.24
N GLU A 135 7.68 -13.73 14.43
CA GLU A 135 7.21 -13.98 13.05
C GLU A 135 7.24 -12.72 12.15
N MET A 136 8.05 -11.73 12.54
CA MET A 136 8.20 -10.48 11.81
C MET A 136 9.20 -10.63 10.66
N PRO A 137 8.94 -10.03 9.49
CA PRO A 137 9.77 -10.13 8.29
C PRO A 137 11.08 -9.32 8.44
N THR A 138 12.00 -9.83 9.26
CA THR A 138 13.26 -9.14 9.57
C THR A 138 14.17 -9.00 8.36
N GLY A 139 14.16 -9.96 7.44
CA GLY A 139 14.94 -9.89 6.20
C GLY A 139 14.50 -8.70 5.33
N ALA A 140 13.20 -8.55 5.12
CA ALA A 140 12.64 -7.42 4.39
C ALA A 140 12.94 -6.09 5.10
N ALA A 141 12.78 -6.04 6.43
CA ALA A 141 13.04 -4.84 7.22
C ALA A 141 14.50 -4.38 7.13
N VAL A 142 15.47 -5.31 7.20
CA VAL A 142 16.91 -4.97 7.08
C VAL A 142 17.23 -4.44 5.69
N VAL A 143 16.76 -5.11 4.63
CA VAL A 143 17.02 -4.65 3.24
C VAL A 143 16.40 -3.28 3.00
N ASN A 144 15.16 -3.06 3.41
CA ASN A 144 14.50 -1.76 3.29
C ASN A 144 15.23 -0.68 4.11
N GLY A 145 15.68 -1.01 5.32
CA GLY A 145 16.45 -0.10 6.15
C GLY A 145 17.77 0.32 5.51
N VAL A 146 18.49 -0.63 4.91
CA VAL A 146 19.75 -0.34 4.18
C VAL A 146 19.47 0.54 2.96
N VAL A 147 18.48 0.22 2.15
CA VAL A 147 18.12 1.01 0.96
C VAL A 147 17.68 2.42 1.35
N ALA A 148 16.86 2.56 2.39
CA ALA A 148 16.44 3.87 2.90
C ALA A 148 17.63 4.69 3.43
N SER A 149 18.55 4.03 4.15
CA SER A 149 19.77 4.71 4.65
C SER A 149 20.67 5.18 3.51
N LEU A 150 20.83 4.38 2.46
CA LEU A 150 21.59 4.79 1.27
C LEU A 150 20.92 5.97 0.56
N ALA A 151 19.59 5.95 0.42
CA ALA A 151 18.86 7.06 -0.17
C ALA A 151 19.01 8.36 0.66
N LEU A 152 18.97 8.26 1.99
CA LEU A 152 19.24 9.40 2.87
C LEU A 152 20.68 9.92 2.74
N CYS A 153 21.67 9.03 2.59
CA CYS A 153 23.05 9.44 2.36
C CYS A 153 23.23 10.25 1.07
N LEU A 154 22.42 10.02 0.04
CA LEU A 154 22.45 10.82 -1.18
C LEU A 154 22.04 12.28 -0.93
N GLN A 155 21.16 12.54 0.03
CA GLN A 155 20.76 13.90 0.41
C GLN A 155 21.85 14.68 1.16
N LEU A 156 22.86 13.97 1.71
CA LEU A 156 23.99 14.61 2.37
C LEU A 156 25.03 15.17 1.40
N ILE A 157 24.89 14.90 0.10
CA ILE A 157 25.78 15.46 -0.92
C ILE A 157 25.50 16.97 -1.01
N PRO A 158 26.50 17.84 -0.76
CA PRO A 158 26.31 19.28 -0.67
C PRO A 158 26.26 19.95 -2.06
N ILE A 159 25.33 19.49 -2.90
CA ILE A 159 25.01 20.06 -4.19
C ILE A 159 23.52 20.39 -4.15
N GLU A 160 23.17 21.65 -3.94
CA GLU A 160 21.78 22.12 -3.78
C GLU A 160 20.85 21.59 -4.88
N ALA A 161 21.31 21.58 -6.13
CA ALA A 161 20.54 21.06 -7.26
C ALA A 161 20.27 19.53 -7.19
N ILE A 162 21.02 18.80 -6.36
CA ILE A 162 20.88 17.34 -6.21
C ILE A 162 20.06 17.00 -4.97
N SER A 163 20.29 17.67 -3.82
CA SER A 163 19.65 17.32 -2.55
C SER A 163 18.14 17.50 -2.59
N ASP A 164 17.67 18.66 -3.00
CA ASP A 164 16.24 18.98 -3.02
C ASP A 164 15.51 18.26 -4.15
N GLY A 165 16.13 18.18 -5.34
CA GLY A 165 15.58 17.49 -6.48
C GLY A 165 15.44 15.98 -6.28
N ILE A 166 16.37 15.31 -5.58
CA ILE A 166 16.34 13.87 -5.33
C ILE A 166 15.14 13.50 -4.45
N PHE A 167 14.85 14.26 -3.39
CA PHE A 167 13.70 13.96 -2.51
C PHE A 167 12.40 13.96 -3.31
N TRP A 168 12.11 15.02 -4.03
CA TRP A 168 10.88 15.15 -4.80
C TRP A 168 10.78 14.14 -5.95
N MET A 169 11.91 13.81 -6.56
CA MET A 169 11.99 12.77 -7.59
C MET A 169 11.64 11.39 -6.99
N LEU A 170 12.27 10.99 -5.88
CA LEU A 170 12.00 9.71 -5.21
C LEU A 170 10.57 9.65 -4.68
N PHE A 171 10.05 10.75 -4.15
CA PHE A 171 8.67 10.86 -3.70
C PHE A 171 7.69 10.65 -4.86
N SER A 172 7.89 11.36 -5.97
CA SER A 172 7.04 11.24 -7.15
C SER A 172 7.10 9.83 -7.76
N MET A 173 8.28 9.21 -7.80
CA MET A 173 8.44 7.81 -8.22
C MET A 173 7.68 6.85 -7.30
N ASN A 174 7.75 7.05 -5.98
CA ASN A 174 6.99 6.25 -5.02
C ASN A 174 5.48 6.37 -5.27
N VAL A 175 4.98 7.59 -5.49
CA VAL A 175 3.58 7.82 -5.87
C VAL A 175 3.22 7.02 -7.13
N VAL A 176 4.01 7.12 -8.18
CA VAL A 176 3.78 6.42 -9.45
C VAL A 176 3.77 4.90 -9.26
N PHE A 177 4.72 4.34 -8.51
CA PHE A 177 4.79 2.89 -8.26
C PHE A 177 3.59 2.39 -7.45
N LEU A 178 3.14 3.15 -6.46
CA LEU A 178 1.94 2.79 -5.72
C LEU A 178 0.72 2.78 -6.64
N LEU A 179 0.50 3.85 -7.43
CA LEU A 179 -0.60 3.91 -8.39
C LEU A 179 -0.54 2.75 -9.41
N MET A 180 0.65 2.43 -9.91
CA MET A 180 0.85 1.29 -10.83
C MET A 180 0.46 -0.05 -10.19
N ALA A 181 0.71 -0.25 -8.90
CA ALA A 181 0.38 -1.48 -8.21
C ALA A 181 -1.14 -1.75 -8.15
N TYR A 182 -1.96 -0.71 -8.17
CA TYR A 182 -3.42 -0.85 -8.17
C TYR A 182 -4.02 -1.22 -9.54
N ILE A 183 -3.38 -0.84 -10.65
CA ILE A 183 -3.93 -1.07 -12.00
C ILE A 183 -4.25 -2.55 -12.25
N PRO A 184 -3.36 -3.53 -11.95
CA PRO A 184 -3.66 -4.95 -12.19
C PRO A 184 -4.80 -5.50 -11.34
N MET A 185 -5.16 -4.85 -10.23
CA MET A 185 -6.24 -5.30 -9.36
C MET A 185 -7.60 -5.26 -10.05
N PHE A 186 -7.85 -4.26 -10.91
CA PHE A 186 -9.13 -4.12 -11.62
C PHE A 186 -9.41 -5.28 -12.59
N PRO A 187 -8.50 -5.61 -13.53
CA PRO A 187 -8.71 -6.76 -14.41
C PRO A 187 -8.68 -8.09 -13.65
N ALA A 188 -7.87 -8.23 -12.60
CA ALA A 188 -7.85 -9.41 -11.75
C ALA A 188 -9.21 -9.62 -11.06
N PHE A 189 -9.82 -8.56 -10.54
CA PHE A 189 -11.16 -8.62 -9.94
C PHE A 189 -12.23 -9.14 -10.90
N VAL A 190 -12.22 -8.68 -12.16
CA VAL A 190 -13.16 -9.15 -13.19
C VAL A 190 -12.87 -10.59 -13.58
N LYS A 191 -11.58 -10.94 -13.76
CA LYS A 191 -11.16 -12.29 -14.15
C LYS A 191 -11.55 -13.33 -13.11
N LEU A 192 -11.29 -13.06 -11.83
CA LEU A 192 -11.63 -13.98 -10.73
C LEU A 192 -13.15 -14.27 -10.65
N ARG A 193 -14.00 -13.31 -11.01
CA ARG A 193 -15.45 -13.55 -11.04
C ARG A 193 -15.90 -14.38 -12.23
N LYS A 194 -15.11 -14.39 -13.31
CA LYS A 194 -15.40 -15.22 -14.49
C LYS A 194 -14.88 -16.65 -14.35
N VAL A 195 -13.71 -16.79 -13.73
CA VAL A 195 -13.02 -18.10 -13.59
C VAL A 195 -13.63 -18.92 -12.45
N ASP A 196 -14.04 -18.26 -11.37
CA ASP A 196 -14.59 -18.91 -10.17
C ASP A 196 -15.86 -18.17 -9.72
N PRO A 197 -16.99 -18.38 -10.43
CA PRO A 197 -18.24 -17.67 -10.16
C PRO A 197 -18.90 -18.10 -8.87
N ASP A 198 -18.75 -19.38 -8.49
CA ASP A 198 -19.50 -20.03 -7.41
C ASP A 198 -18.79 -19.93 -6.04
N ARG A 199 -17.56 -19.41 -6.02
CA ARG A 199 -16.81 -19.24 -4.78
C ARG A 199 -17.58 -18.38 -3.77
N PRO A 200 -17.78 -18.84 -2.53
CA PRO A 200 -18.43 -18.05 -1.50
C PRO A 200 -17.62 -16.79 -1.23
N ARG A 201 -18.25 -15.64 -1.43
CA ARG A 201 -17.64 -14.32 -1.18
C ARG A 201 -18.39 -13.62 -0.08
N VAL A 202 -17.69 -13.28 0.97
CA VAL A 202 -18.25 -12.59 2.12
C VAL A 202 -18.71 -11.18 1.76
N PHE A 203 -17.90 -10.45 1.00
CA PHE A 203 -18.28 -9.16 0.44
C PHE A 203 -18.73 -9.32 -1.01
N ARG A 204 -19.96 -8.92 -1.30
CA ARG A 204 -20.51 -8.89 -2.64
C ARG A 204 -20.56 -7.46 -3.15
N PHE A 205 -19.87 -7.22 -4.25
CA PHE A 205 -19.90 -5.92 -4.91
C PHE A 205 -21.33 -5.61 -5.37
N PRO A 206 -21.87 -4.40 -5.09
CA PRO A 206 -23.30 -4.10 -5.32
C PRO A 206 -23.70 -4.08 -6.78
N PHE A 207 -22.74 -3.82 -7.69
CA PHE A 207 -23.00 -3.77 -9.13
C PHE A 207 -22.70 -5.10 -9.81
N LYS A 208 -23.45 -5.43 -10.88
CA LYS A 208 -23.29 -6.62 -11.71
C LYS A 208 -23.23 -6.24 -13.20
N GLY A 209 -22.66 -7.12 -14.03
CA GLY A 209 -22.60 -6.95 -15.48
C GLY A 209 -21.91 -5.66 -15.92
N ALA A 210 -22.51 -4.93 -16.84
CA ALA A 210 -21.94 -3.70 -17.40
C ALA A 210 -21.70 -2.60 -16.34
N ALA A 211 -22.62 -2.46 -15.38
CA ALA A 211 -22.47 -1.47 -14.31
C ALA A 211 -21.24 -1.74 -13.43
N MET A 212 -20.92 -3.01 -13.16
CA MET A 212 -19.69 -3.39 -12.46
C MET A 212 -18.45 -3.00 -13.29
N THR A 213 -18.48 -3.25 -14.59
CA THR A 213 -17.36 -2.93 -15.48
C THR A 213 -17.12 -1.42 -15.53
N VAL A 214 -18.16 -0.62 -15.65
CA VAL A 214 -18.07 0.85 -15.64
C VAL A 214 -17.52 1.35 -14.30
N ALA A 215 -18.01 0.84 -13.17
CA ALA A 215 -17.56 1.21 -11.84
C ALA A 215 -16.06 0.90 -11.60
N LEU A 216 -15.49 -0.09 -12.31
CA LEU A 216 -14.09 -0.44 -12.24
C LEU A 216 -13.20 0.33 -13.24
N ILE A 217 -13.75 0.66 -14.41
CA ILE A 217 -13.01 1.41 -15.44
C ILE A 217 -12.76 2.85 -14.99
N ILE A 218 -13.71 3.50 -14.34
CA ILE A 218 -13.59 4.90 -13.92
C ILE A 218 -12.33 5.09 -13.06
N PRO A 219 -12.16 4.42 -11.90
CA PRO A 219 -10.95 4.59 -11.09
C PRO A 219 -9.68 4.09 -11.79
N ALA A 220 -9.77 3.05 -12.63
CA ALA A 220 -8.62 2.57 -13.39
C ALA A 220 -8.12 3.62 -14.38
N VAL A 221 -9.01 4.29 -15.10
CA VAL A 221 -8.67 5.38 -16.02
C VAL A 221 -8.12 6.57 -15.26
N GLU A 222 -8.71 6.93 -14.12
CA GLU A 222 -8.23 8.01 -13.26
C GLU A 222 -6.80 7.77 -12.80
N LEU A 223 -6.45 6.54 -12.36
CA LEU A 223 -5.09 6.18 -11.98
C LEU A 223 -4.10 6.29 -13.15
N VAL A 224 -4.50 5.80 -14.33
CA VAL A 224 -3.66 5.89 -15.53
C VAL A 224 -3.42 7.35 -15.91
N LEU A 225 -4.45 8.18 -15.89
CA LEU A 225 -4.32 9.61 -16.18
C LEU A 225 -3.42 10.31 -15.15
N ALA A 226 -3.55 9.99 -13.88
CA ALA A 226 -2.70 10.52 -12.82
C ALA A 226 -1.21 10.15 -13.02
N ILE A 227 -0.94 8.88 -13.35
CA ILE A 227 0.42 8.42 -13.67
C ILE A 227 0.97 9.20 -14.88
N ILE A 228 0.23 9.29 -15.97
CA ILE A 228 0.66 10.00 -17.17
C ILE A 228 0.94 11.47 -16.84
N ALA A 229 0.05 12.14 -16.12
CA ALA A 229 0.23 13.53 -15.74
C ALA A 229 1.46 13.76 -14.85
N THR A 230 1.87 12.76 -14.08
CA THR A 230 3.05 12.84 -13.20
C THR A 230 4.34 12.65 -13.95
N ILE A 231 4.45 11.63 -14.83
CA ILE A 231 5.73 11.23 -15.44
C ILE A 231 5.93 11.75 -16.86
N VAL A 232 4.86 12.11 -17.58
CA VAL A 232 4.96 12.57 -18.96
C VAL A 232 5.00 14.10 -18.97
N PRO A 233 6.03 14.73 -19.57
CA PRO A 233 6.05 16.17 -19.74
C PRO A 233 4.94 16.57 -20.72
N LEU A 234 4.02 17.40 -20.26
CA LEU A 234 2.91 17.92 -21.07
C LEU A 234 3.25 19.24 -21.75
N SER A 235 4.36 19.88 -21.33
CA SER A 235 4.90 21.11 -21.89
C SER A 235 6.43 21.03 -21.98
N ALA A 236 7.03 21.90 -22.80
CA ALA A 236 8.48 21.94 -22.97
C ALA A 236 9.22 22.30 -21.67
N ASP A 237 8.61 23.12 -20.83
CA ASP A 237 9.19 23.58 -19.57
C ASP A 237 9.27 22.45 -18.52
N GLU A 238 8.41 21.45 -18.63
CA GLU A 238 8.38 20.30 -17.71
C GLU A 238 9.39 19.18 -18.06
N VAL A 239 10.02 19.27 -19.23
CA VAL A 239 10.90 18.18 -19.72
C VAL A 239 12.11 18.00 -18.81
N ALA A 240 12.72 19.09 -18.34
CA ALA A 240 13.89 19.02 -17.49
C ALA A 240 13.62 18.29 -16.16
N ASP A 241 12.44 18.49 -15.58
CA ASP A 241 12.06 17.94 -14.28
C ASP A 241 11.49 16.52 -14.39
N LYS A 242 10.67 16.26 -15.41
CA LYS A 242 9.96 14.97 -15.55
C LYS A 242 10.75 13.89 -16.28
N LEU A 243 11.69 14.26 -17.17
CA LEU A 243 12.46 13.28 -17.93
C LEU A 243 13.35 12.38 -17.05
N PRO A 244 14.09 12.90 -16.05
CA PRO A 244 14.86 12.06 -15.13
C PRO A 244 13.97 11.11 -14.34
N MET A 245 12.78 11.55 -13.92
CA MET A 245 11.81 10.73 -13.21
C MET A 245 11.25 9.62 -14.11
N LEU A 246 10.88 9.91 -15.34
CA LEU A 246 10.42 8.93 -16.32
C LEU A 246 11.48 7.85 -16.58
N ILE A 247 12.73 8.25 -16.75
CA ILE A 247 13.86 7.32 -16.91
C ILE A 247 14.01 6.48 -15.66
N GLY A 248 13.95 7.08 -14.48
CA GLY A 248 14.01 6.39 -13.19
C GLY A 248 12.92 5.33 -13.06
N VAL A 249 11.67 5.66 -13.35
CA VAL A 249 10.55 4.71 -13.33
C VAL A 249 10.81 3.53 -14.26
N ILE A 250 11.24 3.77 -15.49
CA ILE A 250 11.56 2.71 -16.46
C ILE A 250 12.67 1.81 -15.94
N VAL A 251 13.76 2.39 -15.41
CA VAL A 251 14.90 1.64 -14.87
C VAL A 251 14.44 0.75 -13.70
N PHE A 252 13.67 1.28 -12.76
CA PHE A 252 13.20 0.49 -11.61
C PHE A 252 12.20 -0.59 -12.01
N VAL A 253 11.34 -0.37 -13.01
CA VAL A 253 10.46 -1.41 -13.54
C VAL A 253 11.27 -2.54 -14.17
N ILE A 254 12.29 -2.22 -14.96
CA ILE A 254 13.18 -3.21 -15.58
C ILE A 254 13.95 -3.99 -14.50
N LEU A 255 14.48 -3.30 -13.48
CA LEU A 255 15.17 -3.94 -12.36
C LEU A 255 14.22 -4.86 -11.57
N GLY A 256 13.01 -4.40 -11.26
CA GLY A 256 12.01 -5.18 -10.56
C GLY A 256 11.62 -6.45 -11.31
N GLU A 257 11.33 -6.34 -12.62
CA GLU A 257 11.06 -7.49 -13.46
C GLU A 257 12.28 -8.43 -13.60
N GLY A 258 13.48 -7.86 -13.68
CA GLY A 258 14.73 -8.64 -13.68
C GLY A 258 14.90 -9.47 -12.41
N ILE A 259 14.66 -8.87 -11.25
CA ILE A 259 14.70 -9.54 -9.94
C ILE A 259 13.63 -10.64 -9.87
N ARG A 260 12.40 -10.33 -10.32
CA ARG A 260 11.30 -11.30 -10.35
C ARG A 260 11.63 -12.52 -11.24
N ILE A 261 12.14 -12.28 -12.45
CA ILE A 261 12.52 -13.34 -13.38
C ILE A 261 13.66 -14.17 -12.81
N TRP A 262 14.64 -13.52 -12.19
CA TRP A 262 15.77 -14.20 -11.56
C TRP A 262 15.31 -15.08 -10.40
N SER A 263 14.47 -14.57 -9.51
CA SER A 263 13.90 -15.31 -8.38
C SER A 263 13.00 -16.47 -8.85
N ALA A 264 12.22 -16.26 -9.92
CA ALA A 264 11.35 -17.30 -10.50
C ALA A 264 12.09 -18.41 -11.23
N ARG A 265 13.39 -18.24 -11.57
CA ARG A 265 14.19 -19.32 -12.19
C ARG A 265 14.38 -20.51 -11.24
N GLY A 266 14.52 -20.27 -9.94
CA GLY A 266 14.57 -21.31 -8.93
C GLY A 266 13.30 -22.19 -8.94
N ARG A 267 12.13 -21.57 -9.08
CA ARG A 267 10.84 -22.28 -9.19
C ARG A 267 10.79 -23.22 -10.40
N LYS A 268 11.31 -22.79 -11.55
CA LYS A 268 11.34 -23.63 -12.76
C LYS A 268 12.23 -24.86 -12.62
N GLU A 269 13.27 -24.78 -11.81
CA GLU A 269 14.13 -25.94 -11.53
C GLU A 269 13.47 -26.92 -10.56
N GLU A 270 12.79 -26.43 -9.55
CA GLU A 270 12.05 -27.25 -8.58
C GLU A 270 10.86 -27.98 -9.21
N PHE A 271 10.19 -27.37 -10.18
CA PHE A 271 9.09 -27.95 -10.95
C PHE A 271 9.52 -28.54 -12.30
N LYS A 272 10.83 -28.61 -12.56
CA LYS A 272 11.37 -29.15 -13.82
C LYS A 272 11.15 -30.65 -13.87
N GLY A 273 10.26 -31.08 -14.76
CA GLY A 273 9.88 -32.49 -14.92
C GLY A 273 8.54 -32.88 -14.30
N LEU A 274 7.87 -31.99 -13.60
CA LEU A 274 6.51 -32.20 -13.11
C LEU A 274 5.51 -31.89 -14.22
N THR A 275 4.57 -32.77 -14.45
CA THR A 275 3.40 -32.49 -15.28
C THR A 275 2.51 -31.46 -14.55
N PRO A 276 1.69 -30.66 -15.29
CA PRO A 276 0.77 -29.70 -14.64
C PRO A 276 -0.12 -30.32 -13.56
N ALA A 277 -0.48 -31.59 -13.70
CA ALA A 277 -1.27 -32.33 -12.72
C ALA A 277 -0.47 -32.62 -11.44
N LEU A 278 0.78 -33.07 -11.56
CA LEU A 278 1.67 -33.33 -10.43
C LEU A 278 2.09 -32.04 -9.71
N ALA A 279 2.24 -30.93 -10.44
CA ALA A 279 2.52 -29.63 -9.86
C ALA A 279 1.32 -29.10 -9.06
N ALA A 280 0.09 -29.33 -9.55
CA ALA A 280 -1.15 -28.99 -8.84
C ALA A 280 -1.35 -29.86 -7.59
N GLU A 281 -0.98 -31.15 -7.66
CA GLU A 281 -1.05 -32.09 -6.54
C GLU A 281 -0.06 -31.73 -5.42
N ARG A 282 1.20 -31.36 -5.75
CA ARG A 282 2.16 -30.83 -4.76
C ARG A 282 1.71 -29.53 -4.11
N LEU A 283 1.19 -28.60 -4.90
CA LEU A 283 0.64 -27.35 -4.34
C LEU A 283 -0.58 -27.61 -3.43
N ALA A 284 -1.36 -28.66 -3.73
CA ALA A 284 -2.47 -29.08 -2.88
C ALA A 284 -1.98 -29.78 -1.60
N GLU A 285 -0.90 -30.58 -1.67
CA GLU A 285 -0.26 -31.20 -0.51
C GLU A 285 0.43 -30.17 0.40
N GLU A 286 1.13 -29.18 -0.16
CA GLU A 286 1.69 -28.05 0.60
C GLU A 286 0.59 -27.24 1.31
N ALA A 287 -0.52 -26.96 0.62
CA ALA A 287 -1.67 -26.27 1.21
C ALA A 287 -2.40 -27.12 2.28
N ALA A 288 -2.39 -28.44 2.14
CA ALA A 288 -2.95 -29.36 3.14
C ALA A 288 -2.02 -29.52 4.34
N GLY A 289 -0.70 -29.55 4.13
CA GLY A 289 0.30 -29.58 5.20
C GLY A 289 0.29 -28.31 6.04
N GLU A 290 0.07 -27.13 5.43
CA GLU A 290 -0.13 -25.87 6.13
C GLU A 290 -1.42 -25.84 6.97
N GLN A 291 -2.43 -26.65 6.62
CA GLN A 291 -3.66 -26.80 7.40
C GLN A 291 -3.53 -27.83 8.53
N ASP A 292 -2.63 -28.79 8.42
CA ASP A 292 -2.39 -29.81 9.47
C ASP A 292 -1.47 -29.31 10.59
N GLU A 293 -0.69 -28.22 10.38
CA GLU A 293 0.01 -27.49 11.44
C GLU A 293 -0.94 -26.65 12.32
N LEU A 294 -2.17 -26.41 11.89
CA LEU A 294 -3.25 -25.96 12.75
C LEU A 294 -3.76 -27.19 13.51
N GLU A 295 -3.20 -27.46 14.69
CA GLU A 295 -3.69 -28.47 15.61
C GLU A 295 -5.23 -28.45 15.65
N PRO A 296 -5.90 -29.59 15.42
CA PRO A 296 -7.35 -29.64 15.59
C PRO A 296 -7.63 -29.27 17.05
N ALA A 297 -8.38 -28.18 17.25
CA ALA A 297 -8.74 -27.69 18.57
C ALA A 297 -9.23 -28.88 19.39
N ASP A 298 -8.59 -29.11 20.53
CA ASP A 298 -8.88 -30.24 21.44
C ASP A 298 -10.40 -30.32 21.66
N PRO A 299 -11.05 -31.44 21.32
CA PRO A 299 -12.50 -31.60 21.47
C PRO A 299 -12.97 -31.25 22.88
N ALA A 300 -12.11 -31.39 23.89
CA ALA A 300 -12.40 -31.03 25.28
C ALA A 300 -12.43 -29.50 25.49
N GLN A 301 -11.58 -28.73 24.78
CA GLN A 301 -11.62 -27.27 24.81
C GLN A 301 -12.82 -26.72 24.05
N VAL A 302 -13.19 -27.32 22.93
CA VAL A 302 -14.38 -26.93 22.15
C VAL A 302 -15.66 -27.21 23.01
N ALA A 303 -15.71 -28.34 23.71
CA ALA A 303 -16.83 -28.67 24.61
C ALA A 303 -16.93 -27.70 25.82
N GLN A 304 -15.80 -27.24 26.37
CA GLN A 304 -15.76 -26.23 27.43
C GLN A 304 -16.21 -24.84 26.94
N ILE A 305 -15.82 -24.41 25.73
CA ILE A 305 -16.26 -23.15 25.16
C ILE A 305 -17.76 -23.17 24.86
N LEU A 306 -18.28 -24.28 24.32
CA LEU A 306 -19.72 -24.47 24.06
C LEU A 306 -20.54 -24.55 25.37
N ALA A 307 -19.98 -25.11 26.44
CA ALA A 307 -20.62 -25.15 27.73
C ALA A 307 -20.60 -23.80 28.48
N ALA A 308 -19.57 -22.96 28.22
CA ALA A 308 -19.46 -21.62 28.81
C ALA A 308 -20.38 -20.59 28.12
N ASP A 309 -20.76 -20.82 26.85
CA ASP A 309 -21.64 -19.91 26.10
C ASP A 309 -23.12 -20.16 26.28
N GLY A 310 -23.49 -20.97 27.27
CA GLY A 310 -24.82 -21.10 27.88
C GLY A 310 -26.00 -20.83 26.94
N GLY A 311 -26.20 -21.65 25.90
CA GLY A 311 -27.54 -21.81 25.29
C GLY A 311 -28.11 -20.64 24.47
N LYS A 312 -27.31 -19.77 23.89
CA LYS A 312 -27.79 -18.64 23.05
C LYS A 312 -27.60 -18.81 21.55
N SER A 313 -27.46 -20.03 21.06
CA SER A 313 -27.36 -20.28 19.60
C SER A 313 -28.51 -21.15 19.10
N GLU A 314 -29.75 -20.78 19.40
CA GLU A 314 -30.93 -21.29 18.72
C GLU A 314 -31.68 -20.12 18.07
N LYS A 315 -31.15 -19.58 16.96
CA LYS A 315 -31.86 -18.79 15.94
C LYS A 315 -30.86 -18.17 14.97
N VAL A 316 -30.30 -18.94 14.05
CA VAL A 316 -30.02 -18.51 12.68
C VAL A 316 -29.82 -19.79 11.84
N LEU A 317 -30.88 -20.31 11.32
CA LEU A 317 -30.92 -21.07 10.09
C LEU A 317 -31.18 -20.07 8.96
#